data_8bfb089d1341b02e854ed442f4a8d364
#
_entry.id   8bfb089d1341b02e854ed442f4a8d364
#
_cell.length_a   1.000
_cell.length_b   1.000
_cell.length_c   1.000
_cell.angle_alpha   90.00
_cell.angle_beta   90.00
_cell.angle_gamma   90.00
#
_symmetry.space_group_name_H-M   'P 1'
#
loop_
_entity.id
_entity.type
_entity.pdbx_description
1 polymer ?
#
loop_
_entity_poly.entity_id
_entity_poly.type
_entity_poly.pdbx_seq_one_letter_code
_entity_poly.pdbx_strand_id
1 'polypeptide(L)'
;MKKDGAIFLLAVTLLFVGLLCGILIGRQMEKEPVQIQRPTQPTSTDSAIQQEIYDPRININTASAEYLALLPNIGEVLAQRIVKYRENNGPFEDIWQLSSVYGIGEKTVKEIETLIKVEDTQ
;
A
#
# COMPACT_ATOMS: atom_id res chain seq x y z
N MET A 1 31.74 -24.30 -52.61
CA MET A 1 32.04 -23.56 -51.39
C MET A 1 31.49 -22.15 -51.45
N LYS A 2 30.18 -21.97 -51.64
CA LYS A 2 29.52 -20.63 -51.65
C LYS A 2 28.17 -20.60 -50.90
N LYS A 3 27.78 -21.68 -50.23
CA LYS A 3 26.48 -21.78 -49.54
C LYS A 3 26.56 -21.41 -48.07
N ASP A 4 27.75 -21.48 -47.45
CA ASP A 4 27.91 -21.25 -46.01
C ASP A 4 27.85 -19.75 -45.66
N GLY A 5 28.28 -18.86 -46.56
CA GLY A 5 28.21 -17.42 -46.37
C GLY A 5 26.79 -16.86 -46.38
N ALA A 6 25.89 -17.48 -47.19
CA ALA A 6 24.50 -17.04 -47.22
C ALA A 6 23.73 -17.42 -45.95
N ILE A 7 24.03 -18.59 -45.39
CA ILE A 7 23.43 -19.07 -44.15
C ILE A 7 23.89 -18.20 -42.97
N PHE A 8 25.17 -17.84 -42.97
CA PHE A 8 25.73 -16.94 -41.92
C PHE A 8 25.11 -15.53 -41.98
N LEU A 9 24.96 -14.95 -43.17
CA LEU A 9 24.28 -13.67 -43.37
C LEU A 9 22.82 -13.72 -42.94
N LEU A 10 22.12 -14.82 -43.23
CA LEU A 10 20.71 -14.99 -42.82
C LEU A 10 20.55 -15.12 -41.30
N ALA A 11 21.47 -15.82 -40.65
CA ALA A 11 21.51 -15.94 -39.21
C ALA A 11 21.75 -14.58 -38.50
N VAL A 12 22.70 -13.79 -39.03
CA VAL A 12 23.03 -12.45 -38.50
C VAL A 12 21.86 -11.48 -38.70
N THR A 13 21.17 -11.52 -39.84
CA THR A 13 20.00 -10.66 -40.07
C THR A 13 18.83 -11.02 -39.18
N LEU A 14 18.56 -12.30 -38.92
CA LEU A 14 17.53 -12.75 -37.99
C LEU A 14 17.83 -12.30 -36.54
N LEU A 15 19.10 -12.36 -36.13
CA LEU A 15 19.54 -11.94 -34.81
C LEU A 15 19.38 -10.42 -34.63
N PHE A 16 19.68 -9.66 -35.71
CA PHE A 16 19.52 -8.19 -35.68
C PHE A 16 18.05 -7.75 -35.68
N VAL A 17 17.18 -8.45 -36.42
CA VAL A 17 15.73 -8.20 -36.41
C VAL A 17 15.13 -8.53 -35.02
N GLY A 18 15.56 -9.64 -34.41
CA GLY A 18 15.14 -9.99 -33.05
C GLY A 18 15.55 -8.96 -32.00
N LEU A 19 16.77 -8.42 -32.12
CA LEU A 19 17.27 -7.37 -31.22
C LEU A 19 16.48 -6.05 -31.38
N LEU A 20 16.20 -5.66 -32.63
CA LEU A 20 15.40 -4.46 -32.95
C LEU A 20 13.95 -4.60 -32.46
N CYS A 21 13.35 -5.78 -32.62
CA CYS A 21 12.01 -6.06 -32.12
C CYS A 21 11.95 -6.02 -30.58
N GLY A 22 12.98 -6.54 -29.91
CA GLY A 22 13.11 -6.49 -28.45
C GLY A 22 13.21 -5.06 -27.89
N ILE A 23 13.93 -4.18 -28.60
CA ILE A 23 14.06 -2.75 -28.20
C ILE A 23 12.76 -1.98 -28.42
N LEU A 24 12.00 -2.29 -29.47
CA LEU A 24 10.70 -1.65 -29.75
C LEU A 24 9.61 -2.08 -28.77
N ILE A 25 9.61 -3.35 -28.35
CA ILE A 25 8.64 -3.86 -27.36
C ILE A 25 9.00 -3.39 -25.95
N GLY A 26 10.30 -3.25 -25.62
CA GLY A 26 10.76 -2.76 -24.31
C GLY A 26 10.47 -1.28 -24.03
N ARG A 27 10.04 -0.52 -25.04
CA ARG A 27 9.82 0.94 -24.90
C ARG A 27 8.38 1.34 -24.60
N GLN A 28 7.47 0.39 -24.51
CA GLN A 28 6.07 0.63 -24.11
C GLN A 28 5.81 0.29 -22.63
N MET A 29 6.76 0.57 -21.75
CA MET A 29 6.41 0.88 -20.39
C MET A 29 6.13 2.39 -20.32
N GLU A 30 5.02 2.76 -20.91
CA GLU A 30 4.40 4.05 -20.70
C GLU A 30 4.08 4.16 -19.22
N LYS A 31 4.88 4.99 -18.55
CA LYS A 31 4.49 5.51 -17.24
C LYS A 31 3.17 6.22 -17.49
N GLU A 32 2.06 5.60 -17.12
CA GLU A 32 0.81 6.32 -17.02
C GLU A 32 1.10 7.57 -16.18
N PRO A 33 0.84 8.77 -16.73
CA PRO A 33 0.88 9.96 -15.90
C PRO A 33 -0.16 9.72 -14.81
N VAL A 34 0.29 9.74 -13.56
CA VAL A 34 -0.61 9.84 -12.41
C VAL A 34 -1.49 11.05 -12.67
N GLN A 35 -2.65 10.81 -13.24
CA GLN A 35 -3.73 11.78 -13.28
C GLN A 35 -4.08 12.02 -11.82
N ILE A 36 -3.56 13.10 -11.28
CA ILE A 36 -4.14 13.72 -10.10
C ILE A 36 -5.53 14.16 -10.56
N GLN A 37 -6.48 13.23 -10.49
CA GLN A 37 -7.88 13.58 -10.56
C GLN A 37 -8.15 14.41 -9.32
N ARG A 38 -8.08 15.74 -9.48
CA ARG A 38 -8.82 16.62 -8.59
C ARG A 38 -10.21 16.04 -8.51
N PRO A 39 -10.72 15.73 -7.33
CA PRO A 39 -12.13 15.38 -7.22
C PRO A 39 -12.92 16.58 -7.75
N THR A 40 -13.44 16.45 -8.98
CA THR A 40 -14.52 17.30 -9.44
C THR A 40 -15.66 17.03 -8.49
N GLN A 41 -15.99 18.04 -7.70
CA GLN A 41 -17.20 18.07 -6.90
C GLN A 41 -18.37 17.60 -7.75
N PRO A 42 -19.12 16.59 -7.35
CA PRO A 42 -20.47 16.43 -7.87
C PRO A 42 -21.31 17.57 -7.33
N THR A 43 -21.68 18.45 -8.24
CA THR A 43 -22.70 19.46 -8.03
C THR A 43 -24.02 18.77 -7.64
N SER A 44 -24.43 19.04 -6.41
CA SER A 44 -25.81 19.12 -5.91
C SER A 44 -26.87 18.19 -6.49
N THR A 45 -27.40 17.31 -5.65
CA THR A 45 -28.85 17.32 -5.36
C THR A 45 -29.08 16.50 -4.09
N ASP A 46 -29.43 17.23 -3.04
CA ASP A 46 -30.39 16.87 -2.01
C ASP A 46 -30.42 15.41 -1.55
N SER A 47 -29.66 15.11 -0.52
CA SER A 47 -30.02 14.09 0.45
C SER A 47 -29.13 14.24 1.69
N ALA A 48 -29.77 14.68 2.76
CA ALA A 48 -29.35 14.49 4.15
C ALA A 48 -27.83 14.59 4.40
N ILE A 49 -27.43 15.72 4.92
CA ILE A 49 -26.17 15.93 5.63
C ILE A 49 -26.08 14.85 6.71
N GLN A 50 -25.59 13.66 6.35
CA GLN A 50 -24.86 12.87 7.30
C GLN A 50 -23.55 13.62 7.46
N GLN A 51 -23.51 14.48 8.47
CA GLN A 51 -22.27 14.87 9.09
C GLN A 51 -21.67 13.56 9.62
N GLU A 52 -20.92 12.90 8.76
CA GLU A 52 -19.96 11.90 9.18
C GLU A 52 -19.03 12.66 10.09
N ILE A 53 -19.22 12.47 11.41
CA ILE A 53 -18.37 13.07 12.43
C ILE A 53 -16.98 12.54 12.11
N TYR A 54 -16.15 13.38 11.48
CA TYR A 54 -14.77 13.02 11.20
C TYR A 54 -14.07 12.75 12.52
N ASP A 55 -13.86 11.50 12.81
CA ASP A 55 -13.12 11.06 13.99
C ASP A 55 -11.62 10.93 13.60
N PRO A 56 -10.76 11.83 14.08
CA PRO A 56 -9.35 11.85 13.71
C PRO A 56 -8.54 10.69 14.32
N ARG A 57 -9.16 9.86 15.17
CA ARG A 57 -8.48 8.74 15.81
C ARG A 57 -8.12 7.64 14.80
N ILE A 58 -6.94 7.08 14.97
CA ILE A 58 -6.43 6.02 14.12
C ILE A 58 -7.10 4.69 14.50
N ASN A 59 -7.80 4.06 13.57
CA ASN A 59 -8.34 2.72 13.78
C ASN A 59 -7.23 1.67 13.68
N ILE A 60 -6.91 1.00 14.80
CA ILE A 60 -5.81 0.03 14.87
C ILE A 60 -6.06 -1.24 14.03
N ASN A 61 -7.33 -1.53 13.70
CA ASN A 61 -7.68 -2.70 12.89
C ASN A 61 -7.49 -2.45 11.38
N THR A 62 -7.60 -1.22 10.91
CA THR A 62 -7.54 -0.89 9.48
C THR A 62 -6.33 -0.07 9.07
N ALA A 63 -5.72 0.67 10.00
CA ALA A 63 -4.59 1.54 9.70
C ALA A 63 -3.39 0.78 9.13
N SER A 64 -2.66 1.38 8.19
CA SER A 64 -1.39 0.85 7.70
C SER A 64 -0.27 1.03 8.75
N ALA A 65 0.84 0.29 8.59
CA ALA A 65 1.98 0.40 9.48
C ALA A 65 2.56 1.83 9.54
N GLU A 66 2.54 2.54 8.38
CA GLU A 66 3.03 3.92 8.29
C GLU A 66 2.17 4.86 9.15
N TYR A 67 0.84 4.70 9.13
CA TYR A 67 -0.06 5.50 9.96
C TYR A 67 0.09 5.18 11.45
N LEU A 68 0.24 3.90 11.79
CA LEU A 68 0.47 3.48 13.17
C LEU A 68 1.81 4.00 13.70
N ALA A 69 2.84 4.12 12.85
CA ALA A 69 4.16 4.65 13.24
C ALA A 69 4.14 6.16 13.56
N LEU A 70 3.05 6.88 13.23
CA LEU A 70 2.86 8.29 13.60
C LEU A 70 2.43 8.45 15.08
N LEU A 71 1.99 7.37 15.71
CA LEU A 71 1.61 7.39 17.12
C LEU A 71 2.84 7.59 18.02
N PRO A 72 2.71 8.36 19.11
CA PRO A 72 3.83 8.54 20.05
C PRO A 72 4.28 7.20 20.62
N ASN A 73 5.58 7.00 20.69
CA ASN A 73 6.23 5.77 21.17
C ASN A 73 5.93 4.50 20.35
N ILE A 74 5.27 4.63 19.21
CA ILE A 74 5.08 3.55 18.23
C ILE A 74 5.95 3.87 17.02
N GLY A 75 7.12 3.27 16.95
CA GLY A 75 7.98 3.36 15.78
C GLY A 75 7.60 2.31 14.72
N GLU A 76 8.26 2.35 13.57
CA GLU A 76 8.01 1.45 12.43
C GLU A 76 8.01 -0.04 12.84
N VAL A 77 8.93 -0.46 13.68
CA VAL A 77 9.04 -1.86 14.15
C VAL A 77 7.81 -2.28 14.96
N LEU A 78 7.32 -1.41 15.86
CA LEU A 78 6.14 -1.70 16.65
C LEU A 78 4.86 -1.64 15.81
N ALA A 79 4.78 -0.71 14.88
CA ALA A 79 3.68 -0.60 13.92
C ALA A 79 3.55 -1.89 13.07
N GLN A 80 4.64 -2.40 12.54
CA GLN A 80 4.65 -3.67 11.82
C GLN A 80 4.23 -4.86 12.69
N ARG A 81 4.61 -4.87 13.98
CA ARG A 81 4.17 -5.91 14.92
C ARG A 81 2.68 -5.84 15.21
N ILE A 82 2.09 -4.65 15.28
CA ILE A 82 0.65 -4.47 15.44
C ILE A 82 -0.08 -5.09 14.23
N VAL A 83 0.34 -4.74 13.01
CA VAL A 83 -0.24 -5.30 11.79
C VAL A 83 -0.12 -6.82 11.77
N LYS A 84 1.08 -7.34 12.03
CA LYS A 84 1.31 -8.79 12.06
C LYS A 84 0.51 -9.50 13.16
N TYR A 85 0.31 -8.83 14.31
CA TYR A 85 -0.50 -9.40 15.39
C TYR A 85 -1.96 -9.59 14.95
N ARG A 86 -2.59 -8.56 14.35
CA ARG A 86 -3.98 -8.65 13.88
C ARG A 86 -4.16 -9.63 12.72
N GLU A 87 -3.15 -9.81 11.86
CA GLU A 87 -3.16 -10.80 10.78
C GLU A 87 -3.14 -12.25 11.32
N ASN A 88 -2.43 -12.49 12.40
CA ASN A 88 -2.25 -13.84 12.96
C ASN A 88 -3.32 -14.20 14.01
N ASN A 89 -3.84 -13.24 14.76
CA ASN A 89 -4.72 -13.44 15.90
C ASN A 89 -6.15 -12.91 15.67
N GLY A 90 -6.37 -12.23 14.56
CA GLY A 90 -7.61 -11.52 14.28
C GLY A 90 -7.57 -10.05 14.74
N PRO A 91 -8.64 -9.31 14.42
CA PRO A 91 -8.74 -7.90 14.79
C PRO A 91 -8.73 -7.73 16.31
N PHE A 92 -8.26 -6.56 16.75
CA PHE A 92 -8.34 -6.18 18.15
C PHE A 92 -9.79 -5.89 18.54
N GLU A 93 -10.24 -6.43 19.64
CA GLU A 93 -11.58 -6.17 20.20
C GLU A 93 -11.56 -4.94 21.11
N ASP A 94 -10.40 -4.64 21.71
CA ASP A 94 -10.18 -3.53 22.64
C ASP A 94 -8.78 -2.95 22.40
N ILE A 95 -8.65 -1.63 22.66
CA ILE A 95 -7.36 -0.92 22.59
C ILE A 95 -6.33 -1.50 23.55
N TRP A 96 -6.75 -2.03 24.71
CA TRP A 96 -5.85 -2.62 25.71
C TRP A 96 -5.20 -3.92 25.26
N GLN A 97 -5.78 -4.61 24.25
CA GLN A 97 -5.16 -5.78 23.64
C GLN A 97 -3.83 -5.47 22.93
N LEU A 98 -3.56 -4.18 22.63
CA LEU A 98 -2.24 -3.77 22.12
C LEU A 98 -1.11 -4.13 23.07
N SER A 99 -1.37 -4.25 24.38
CA SER A 99 -0.37 -4.70 25.33
C SER A 99 0.08 -6.15 25.13
N SER A 100 -0.66 -6.95 24.37
CA SER A 100 -0.29 -8.30 23.96
C SER A 100 0.75 -8.30 22.81
N VAL A 101 0.96 -7.16 22.16
CA VAL A 101 1.97 -7.01 21.11
C VAL A 101 3.35 -6.85 21.77
N TYR A 102 4.28 -7.70 21.39
CA TYR A 102 5.64 -7.66 21.96
C TYR A 102 6.31 -6.29 21.77
N GLY A 103 6.63 -5.64 22.88
CA GLY A 103 7.26 -4.32 22.95
C GLY A 103 6.29 -3.18 23.18
N ILE A 104 4.99 -3.43 23.29
CA ILE A 104 3.98 -2.45 23.68
C ILE A 104 3.49 -2.78 25.08
N GLY A 105 3.76 -1.89 26.02
CA GLY A 105 3.30 -2.04 27.40
C GLY A 105 2.03 -1.20 27.67
N GLU A 106 1.37 -1.47 28.80
CA GLU A 106 0.19 -0.72 29.25
C GLU A 106 0.42 0.80 29.30
N LYS A 107 1.62 1.23 29.68
CA LYS A 107 2.00 2.64 29.70
C LYS A 107 1.91 3.26 28.30
N THR A 108 2.43 2.56 27.29
CA THR A 108 2.38 3.02 25.89
C THR A 108 0.94 3.07 25.40
N VAL A 109 0.13 2.04 25.71
CA VAL A 109 -1.30 2.02 25.35
C VAL A 109 -2.03 3.22 25.97
N LYS A 110 -1.79 3.51 27.23
CA LYS A 110 -2.39 4.66 27.94
C LYS A 110 -2.02 6.01 27.32
N GLU A 111 -0.80 6.14 26.81
CA GLU A 111 -0.34 7.37 26.16
C GLU A 111 -1.01 7.62 24.80
N ILE A 112 -1.42 6.55 24.11
CA ILE A 112 -2.03 6.64 22.79
C ILE A 112 -3.55 6.41 22.79
N GLU A 113 -4.16 6.04 23.92
CA GLU A 113 -5.59 5.67 24.01
C GLU A 113 -6.55 6.72 23.45
N THR A 114 -6.19 8.00 23.56
CA THR A 114 -7.01 9.11 23.03
C THR A 114 -6.85 9.33 21.54
N LEU A 115 -5.80 8.76 20.94
CA LEU A 115 -5.43 8.91 19.53
C LEU A 115 -5.85 7.73 18.66
N ILE A 116 -6.28 6.63 19.29
CA ILE A 116 -6.64 5.39 18.61
C ILE A 116 -8.08 5.01 18.90
N LYS A 117 -8.63 4.18 18.03
CA LYS A 117 -9.93 3.53 18.18
C LYS A 117 -9.90 2.10 17.68
N VAL A 118 -10.88 1.33 18.12
CA VAL A 118 -11.19 0.00 17.59
C VAL A 118 -12.55 0.08 16.91
N GLU A 119 -12.60 -0.18 15.63
CA GLU A 119 -13.84 -0.35 14.88
C GLU A 119 -13.73 -1.64 14.09
N ASP A 120 -14.78 -2.43 14.13
CA ASP A 120 -14.87 -3.64 13.35
C ASP A 120 -14.99 -3.28 11.87
N THR A 121 -14.20 -3.95 11.04
CA THR A 121 -14.36 -3.87 9.60
C THR A 121 -15.57 -4.73 9.24
N GLN A 122 -16.74 -4.10 9.04
CA GLN A 122 -17.91 -4.78 8.45
C GLN A 122 -17.68 -5.09 6.99
#